data_7132e3090bbdbdbe8224083e35b63577
#
_entry.id   7132e3090bbdbdbe8224083e35b63577
#
_cell.length_a   1.000
_cell.length_b   1.000
_cell.length_c   1.000
_cell.angle_alpha   90.00
_cell.angle_beta   90.00
_cell.angle_gamma   90.00
#
_symmetry.space_group_name_H-M   'P 1'
#
loop_
_entity.id
_entity.type
_entity.pdbx_description
1 polymer ?
#
loop_
_entity_poly.entity_id
_entity_poly.type
_entity_poly.pdbx_seq_one_letter_code
_entity_poly.pdbx_strand_id
1 'polypeptide(L)'
;MAEAHTKNHDYHLVDPSPWPIIASVGAFIMALGGIGLMRWLKDEDLVLFGLNFHGWEVFAVGLVIVLYVMYAWWHDVIREGNEGHHTRVVDLHLRYGMLLFIASEVMFFVAWFWAYFDAALFTAEPIQYARSAFTGGEWPPKGIDSFDPWHLPLNSAASK
;
A
#
# COMPACT_ATOMS: atom_id res chain seq x y z
N MET A 1 -27.29 31.11 -20.29
CA MET A 1 -26.14 31.18 -21.22
C MET A 1 -24.89 31.15 -20.36
N ALA A 2 -24.20 30.01 -20.32
CA ALA A 2 -22.91 29.92 -19.60
C ALA A 2 -21.91 30.69 -20.46
N GLU A 3 -21.27 31.72 -19.86
CA GLU A 3 -20.16 32.41 -20.48
C GLU A 3 -19.03 31.37 -20.70
N ALA A 4 -18.71 31.16 -21.98
CA ALA A 4 -17.55 30.44 -22.37
C ALA A 4 -16.31 31.24 -21.89
N HIS A 5 -15.84 30.98 -20.68
CA HIS A 5 -14.54 31.45 -20.23
C HIS A 5 -13.52 31.00 -21.25
N THR A 6 -13.01 31.93 -22.06
CA THR A 6 -11.87 31.70 -22.93
C THR A 6 -10.71 31.30 -22.02
N LYS A 7 -10.38 29.99 -22.03
CA LYS A 7 -9.26 29.45 -21.25
C LYS A 7 -7.97 30.14 -21.71
N ASN A 8 -7.41 30.98 -20.85
CA ASN A 8 -6.14 31.68 -21.11
C ASN A 8 -4.91 30.86 -20.68
N HIS A 9 -5.07 29.54 -20.60
CA HIS A 9 -4.00 28.60 -20.20
C HIS A 9 -4.23 27.21 -20.79
N ASP A 10 -3.16 26.47 -20.99
CA ASP A 10 -3.17 25.10 -21.54
C ASP A 10 -3.34 24.00 -20.47
N TYR A 11 -3.62 24.39 -19.22
CA TYR A 11 -3.88 23.42 -18.16
C TYR A 11 -5.27 22.82 -18.31
N HIS A 12 -5.40 21.51 -18.04
CA HIS A 12 -6.67 20.84 -17.90
C HIS A 12 -7.13 20.93 -16.44
N LEU A 13 -8.15 21.73 -16.20
CA LEU A 13 -8.82 21.80 -14.89
C LEU A 13 -9.89 20.72 -14.87
N VAL A 14 -9.65 19.67 -14.08
CA VAL A 14 -10.54 18.51 -13.95
C VAL A 14 -11.81 18.93 -13.20
N ASP A 15 -12.98 18.55 -13.71
CA ASP A 15 -14.23 18.74 -13.00
C ASP A 15 -14.29 17.90 -11.71
N PRO A 16 -14.99 18.37 -10.65
CA PRO A 16 -15.14 17.61 -9.43
C PRO A 16 -15.72 16.22 -9.70
N SER A 17 -15.01 15.18 -9.31
CA SER A 17 -15.44 13.79 -9.48
C SER A 17 -15.57 13.08 -8.13
N PRO A 18 -16.43 12.07 -8.00
CA PRO A 18 -16.62 11.33 -6.74
C PRO A 18 -15.52 10.31 -6.48
N TRP A 19 -14.66 10.00 -7.46
CA TRP A 19 -13.70 8.90 -7.38
C TRP A 19 -12.73 9.00 -6.21
N PRO A 20 -12.12 10.17 -5.87
CA PRO A 20 -11.19 10.26 -4.74
C PRO A 20 -11.84 9.93 -3.40
N ILE A 21 -13.09 10.36 -3.17
CA ILE A 21 -13.82 10.09 -1.93
C ILE A 21 -14.16 8.61 -1.84
N ILE A 22 -14.72 8.03 -2.91
CA ILE A 22 -15.09 6.60 -2.94
C ILE A 22 -13.83 5.74 -2.79
N ALA A 23 -12.72 6.10 -3.45
CA ALA A 23 -11.44 5.40 -3.32
C ALA A 23 -10.92 5.42 -1.87
N SER A 24 -10.98 6.57 -1.20
CA SER A 24 -10.51 6.68 0.20
C SER A 24 -11.35 5.86 1.16
N VAL A 25 -12.67 5.83 0.98
CA VAL A 25 -13.58 4.97 1.76
C VAL A 25 -13.30 3.50 1.48
N GLY A 26 -13.14 3.10 0.22
CA GLY A 26 -12.80 1.74 -0.16
C GLY A 26 -11.46 1.28 0.41
N ALA A 27 -10.43 2.13 0.32
CA ALA A 27 -9.12 1.87 0.90
C ALA A 27 -9.17 1.74 2.43
N PHE A 28 -9.95 2.58 3.11
CA PHE A 28 -10.14 2.50 4.55
C PHE A 28 -10.82 1.18 4.97
N ILE A 29 -11.89 0.79 4.28
CA ILE A 29 -12.57 -0.50 4.52
C ILE A 29 -11.60 -1.66 4.27
N MET A 30 -10.81 -1.60 3.19
CA MET A 30 -9.81 -2.61 2.87
C MET A 30 -8.72 -2.71 3.95
N ALA A 31 -8.26 -1.59 4.49
CA ALA A 31 -7.27 -1.57 5.57
C ALA A 31 -7.84 -2.18 6.87
N LEU A 32 -9.07 -1.83 7.25
CA LEU A 32 -9.75 -2.44 8.41
C LEU A 32 -9.92 -3.95 8.21
N GLY A 33 -10.33 -4.36 7.01
CA GLY A 33 -10.45 -5.76 6.65
C GLY A 33 -9.12 -6.51 6.68
N GLY A 34 -8.02 -5.86 6.27
CA GLY A 34 -6.66 -6.39 6.34
C GLY A 34 -6.21 -6.65 7.78
N ILE A 35 -6.50 -5.72 8.70
CA ILE A 35 -6.25 -5.93 10.14
C ILE A 35 -7.09 -7.11 10.66
N GLY A 36 -8.38 -7.16 10.29
CA GLY A 36 -9.25 -8.26 10.67
C GLY A 36 -8.79 -9.61 10.13
N LEU A 37 -8.30 -9.64 8.88
CA LEU A 37 -7.74 -10.84 8.27
C LEU A 37 -6.50 -11.34 9.03
N MET A 38 -5.61 -10.44 9.44
CA MET A 38 -4.43 -10.80 10.25
C MET A 38 -4.81 -11.33 11.63
N ARG A 39 -5.89 -10.82 12.24
CA ARG A 39 -6.41 -11.33 13.51
C ARG A 39 -7.06 -12.70 13.33
N TRP A 40 -7.86 -12.86 12.29
CA TRP A 40 -8.49 -14.14 11.96
C TRP A 40 -7.48 -15.26 11.72
N LEU A 41 -6.32 -14.96 11.12
CA LEU A 41 -5.22 -15.94 11.01
C LEU A 41 -4.64 -16.36 12.36
N LYS A 42 -4.99 -15.67 13.45
CA LYS A 42 -4.65 -16.01 14.85
C LYS A 42 -5.86 -16.52 15.64
N ASP A 43 -6.91 -16.98 14.97
CA ASP A 43 -8.17 -17.43 15.55
C ASP A 43 -8.92 -16.33 16.34
N GLU A 44 -8.74 -15.05 15.97
CA GLU A 44 -9.46 -13.92 16.57
C GLU A 44 -10.38 -13.27 15.54
N ASP A 45 -11.68 -13.15 15.84
CA ASP A 45 -12.62 -12.45 14.96
C ASP A 45 -12.51 -10.92 15.07
N LEU A 46 -12.84 -10.23 13.99
CA LEU A 46 -12.97 -8.80 13.95
C LEU A 46 -14.38 -8.40 14.39
N VAL A 47 -14.51 -7.72 15.51
CA VAL A 47 -15.78 -7.19 15.99
C VAL A 47 -15.96 -5.75 15.52
N LEU A 48 -16.93 -5.50 14.63
CA LEU A 48 -17.32 -4.17 14.17
C LEU A 48 -18.80 -3.93 14.45
N PHE A 49 -19.13 -2.88 15.14
CA PHE A 49 -20.51 -2.50 15.50
C PHE A 49 -21.31 -3.61 16.18
N GLY A 50 -20.64 -4.50 16.93
CA GLY A 50 -21.29 -5.64 17.59
C GLY A 50 -21.53 -6.87 16.70
N LEU A 51 -21.06 -6.86 15.47
CA LEU A 51 -21.08 -7.99 14.55
C LEU A 51 -19.68 -8.59 14.44
N ASN A 52 -19.61 -9.93 14.39
CA ASN A 52 -18.36 -10.66 14.21
C ASN A 52 -18.11 -10.91 12.72
N PHE A 53 -16.93 -10.52 12.25
CA PHE A 53 -16.48 -10.74 10.89
C PHE A 53 -15.14 -11.47 10.90
N HIS A 54 -14.92 -12.36 9.94
CA HIS A 54 -13.64 -13.04 9.75
C HIS A 54 -12.53 -12.16 9.15
N GLY A 55 -12.84 -10.90 8.89
CA GLY A 55 -11.91 -9.91 8.31
C GLY A 55 -11.76 -10.01 6.80
N TRP A 56 -11.69 -11.21 6.21
CA TRP A 56 -11.60 -11.40 4.76
C TRP A 56 -12.82 -10.84 4.00
N GLU A 57 -14.00 -10.90 4.60
CA GLU A 57 -15.25 -10.36 4.04
C GLU A 57 -15.17 -8.84 3.91
N VAL A 58 -14.72 -8.16 4.97
CA VAL A 58 -14.53 -6.72 5.00
C VAL A 58 -13.42 -6.30 4.03
N PHE A 59 -12.33 -7.08 3.99
CA PHE A 59 -11.24 -6.86 3.04
C PHE A 59 -11.72 -6.99 1.59
N ALA A 60 -12.49 -8.02 1.27
CA ALA A 60 -13.03 -8.26 -0.06
C ALA A 60 -13.96 -7.14 -0.51
N VAL A 61 -14.83 -6.63 0.37
CA VAL A 61 -15.70 -5.48 0.06
C VAL A 61 -14.85 -4.24 -0.26
N GLY A 62 -13.88 -3.91 0.57
CA GLY A 62 -12.96 -2.79 0.32
C GLY A 62 -12.20 -2.93 -0.99
N LEU A 63 -11.68 -4.13 -1.28
CA LEU A 63 -10.98 -4.45 -2.51
C LEU A 63 -11.86 -4.26 -3.75
N VAL A 64 -13.11 -4.76 -3.72
CA VAL A 64 -14.05 -4.60 -4.84
C VAL A 64 -14.34 -3.12 -5.10
N ILE A 65 -14.54 -2.32 -4.04
CA ILE A 65 -14.76 -0.87 -4.18
C ILE A 65 -13.53 -0.22 -4.84
N VAL A 66 -12.32 -0.51 -4.37
CA VAL A 66 -11.08 0.06 -4.90
C VAL A 66 -10.89 -0.34 -6.37
N LEU A 67 -11.10 -1.61 -6.73
CA LEU A 67 -10.99 -2.08 -8.11
C LEU A 67 -12.04 -1.43 -9.03
N TYR A 68 -13.27 -1.27 -8.54
CA TYR A 68 -14.32 -0.58 -9.30
C TYR A 68 -13.96 0.90 -9.56
N VAL A 69 -13.52 1.61 -8.52
CA VAL A 69 -13.10 3.01 -8.66
C VAL A 69 -11.92 3.13 -9.61
N MET A 70 -10.94 2.24 -9.51
CA MET A 70 -9.78 2.22 -10.41
C MET A 70 -10.22 2.07 -11.87
N TYR A 71 -11.12 1.12 -12.14
CA TYR A 71 -11.67 0.91 -13.49
C TYR A 71 -12.41 2.16 -13.99
N ALA A 72 -13.32 2.69 -13.17
CA ALA A 72 -14.17 3.82 -13.57
C ALA A 72 -13.34 5.11 -13.76
N TRP A 73 -12.38 5.37 -12.87
CA TRP A 73 -11.52 6.54 -12.99
C TRP A 73 -10.60 6.44 -14.21
N TRP A 74 -10.02 5.29 -14.49
CA TRP A 74 -9.21 5.12 -15.70
C TRP A 74 -10.04 5.22 -16.97
N HIS A 75 -11.27 4.78 -16.96
CA HIS A 75 -12.17 4.97 -18.07
C HIS A 75 -12.43 6.47 -18.35
N ASP A 76 -12.63 7.27 -17.30
CA ASP A 76 -12.77 8.71 -17.42
C ASP A 76 -11.50 9.37 -17.98
N VAL A 77 -10.31 8.98 -17.49
CA VAL A 77 -9.02 9.48 -17.99
C VAL A 77 -8.85 9.17 -19.49
N ILE A 78 -9.21 7.97 -19.92
CA ILE A 78 -9.15 7.57 -21.35
C ILE A 78 -10.12 8.43 -22.19
N ARG A 79 -11.32 8.66 -21.66
CA ARG A 79 -12.31 9.51 -22.33
C ARG A 79 -11.79 10.94 -22.50
N GLU A 80 -11.26 11.55 -21.43
CA GLU A 80 -10.66 12.88 -21.46
C GLU A 80 -9.50 12.97 -22.46
N GLY A 81 -8.67 11.93 -22.54
CA GLY A 81 -7.60 11.83 -23.53
C GLY A 81 -8.11 11.81 -24.97
N ASN A 82 -9.18 11.06 -25.23
CA ASN A 82 -9.82 10.99 -26.57
C ASN A 82 -10.55 12.27 -26.96
N GLU A 83 -11.07 13.02 -25.98
CA GLU A 83 -11.70 14.32 -26.17
C GLU A 83 -10.71 15.47 -26.42
N GLY A 84 -9.39 15.18 -26.35
CA GLY A 84 -8.34 16.14 -26.63
C GLY A 84 -7.96 17.05 -25.47
N HIS A 85 -8.37 16.71 -24.24
CA HIS A 85 -8.02 17.48 -23.04
C HIS A 85 -6.55 17.35 -22.64
N HIS A 86 -5.82 16.35 -23.18
CA HIS A 86 -4.38 16.17 -22.95
C HIS A 86 -3.57 17.10 -23.86
N THR A 87 -3.43 18.34 -23.41
CA THR A 87 -2.55 19.32 -24.06
C THR A 87 -1.08 18.94 -23.89
N ARG A 88 -0.17 19.61 -24.62
CA ARG A 88 1.28 19.40 -24.49
C ARG A 88 1.79 19.63 -23.06
N VAL A 89 1.21 20.58 -22.33
CA VAL A 89 1.53 20.85 -20.91
C VAL A 89 1.11 19.70 -20.02
N VAL A 90 -0.11 19.16 -20.22
CA VAL A 90 -0.62 18.01 -19.48
C VAL A 90 0.24 16.76 -19.73
N ASP A 91 0.61 16.49 -21.00
CA ASP A 91 1.50 15.37 -21.35
C ASP A 91 2.86 15.47 -20.63
N LEU A 92 3.43 16.67 -20.56
CA LEU A 92 4.66 16.90 -19.81
C LEU A 92 4.49 16.63 -18.30
N HIS A 93 3.39 17.07 -17.71
CA HIS A 93 3.09 16.82 -16.30
C HIS A 93 2.90 15.33 -15.99
N LEU A 94 2.24 14.57 -16.86
CA LEU A 94 2.07 13.13 -16.72
C LEU A 94 3.44 12.41 -16.77
N ARG A 95 4.34 12.83 -17.66
CA ARG A 95 5.71 12.27 -17.72
C ARG A 95 6.52 12.56 -16.47
N TYR A 96 6.49 13.79 -15.96
CA TYR A 96 7.17 14.12 -14.71
C TYR A 96 6.54 13.40 -13.51
N GLY A 97 5.22 13.26 -13.48
CA GLY A 97 4.52 12.48 -12.46
C GLY A 97 5.00 11.02 -12.44
N MET A 98 5.13 10.39 -13.61
CA MET A 98 5.68 9.03 -13.72
C MET A 98 7.14 8.95 -13.27
N LEU A 99 7.98 9.90 -13.63
CA LEU A 99 9.37 9.92 -13.17
C LEU A 99 9.49 10.05 -11.65
N LEU A 100 8.67 10.90 -11.04
CA LEU A 100 8.62 11.05 -9.58
C LEU A 100 8.09 9.78 -8.89
N PHE A 101 7.09 9.13 -9.50
CA PHE A 101 6.59 7.85 -9.00
C PHE A 101 7.70 6.78 -9.02
N ILE A 102 8.40 6.61 -10.14
CA ILE A 102 9.52 5.67 -10.25
C ILE A 102 10.63 6.01 -9.23
N ALA A 103 10.95 7.30 -9.06
CA ALA A 103 11.93 7.73 -8.07
C ALA A 103 11.50 7.36 -6.64
N SER A 104 10.22 7.50 -6.28
CA SER A 104 9.69 7.09 -4.98
C SER A 104 9.79 5.59 -4.76
N GLU A 105 9.50 4.79 -5.78
CA GLU A 105 9.64 3.33 -5.72
C GLU A 105 11.11 2.91 -5.52
N VAL A 106 12.04 3.53 -6.24
CA VAL A 106 13.48 3.29 -6.05
C VAL A 106 13.88 3.62 -4.61
N MET A 107 13.46 4.77 -4.07
CA MET A 107 13.78 5.16 -2.69
C MET A 107 13.15 4.23 -1.65
N PHE A 108 11.96 3.69 -1.92
CA PHE A 108 11.34 2.67 -1.09
C PHE A 108 12.23 1.41 -1.01
N PHE A 109 12.71 0.90 -2.13
CA PHE A 109 13.64 -0.23 -2.15
C PHE A 109 14.98 0.09 -1.49
N VAL A 110 15.54 1.27 -1.72
CA VAL A 110 16.77 1.71 -1.06
C VAL A 110 16.59 1.68 0.47
N ALA A 111 15.49 2.18 1.00
CA ALA A 111 15.21 2.17 2.44
C ALA A 111 15.13 0.75 3.01
N TRP A 112 14.45 -0.16 2.31
CA TRP A 112 14.33 -1.56 2.73
C TRP A 112 15.65 -2.31 2.66
N PHE A 113 16.42 -2.15 1.58
CA PHE A 113 17.74 -2.77 1.48
C PHE A 113 18.71 -2.18 2.49
N TRP A 114 18.66 -0.88 2.72
CA TRP A 114 19.46 -0.26 3.79
C TRP A 114 19.16 -0.87 5.13
N ALA A 115 17.88 -0.95 5.52
CA ALA A 115 17.48 -1.54 6.80
C ALA A 115 17.92 -3.01 6.93
N TYR A 116 17.80 -3.79 5.85
CA TYR A 116 18.24 -5.17 5.82
C TYR A 116 19.76 -5.30 5.98
N PHE A 117 20.53 -4.57 5.18
CA PHE A 117 21.99 -4.65 5.23
C PHE A 117 22.54 -4.06 6.52
N ASP A 118 21.93 -3.01 7.07
CA ASP A 118 22.29 -2.48 8.37
C ASP A 118 22.09 -3.55 9.46
N ALA A 119 21.00 -4.26 9.44
CA ALA A 119 20.75 -5.35 10.40
C ALA A 119 21.65 -6.56 10.18
N ALA A 120 21.99 -6.92 8.94
CA ALA A 120 22.74 -8.12 8.62
C ALA A 120 24.27 -7.96 8.75
N LEU A 121 24.80 -6.77 8.40
CA LEU A 121 26.25 -6.53 8.38
C LEU A 121 26.76 -5.85 9.66
N PHE A 122 25.93 -5.03 10.31
CA PHE A 122 26.29 -4.27 11.51
C PHE A 122 25.53 -4.77 12.73
N THR A 123 25.60 -6.06 13.00
CA THR A 123 24.83 -6.77 14.04
C THR A 123 25.17 -6.31 15.46
N ALA A 124 26.42 -5.95 15.74
CA ALA A 124 26.96 -5.66 17.07
C ALA A 124 27.33 -4.19 17.28
N GLU A 125 26.74 -3.27 16.50
CA GLU A 125 27.11 -1.85 16.57
C GLU A 125 26.66 -1.22 17.90
N PRO A 126 27.56 -0.55 18.66
CA PRO A 126 27.25 -0.03 20.01
C PRO A 126 26.11 0.99 20.05
N ILE A 127 25.91 1.74 18.97
CA ILE A 127 24.84 2.74 18.86
C ILE A 127 23.45 2.08 18.84
N GLN A 128 23.38 0.80 18.44
CA GLN A 128 22.14 0.05 18.33
C GLN A 128 21.99 -0.99 19.43
N TYR A 129 22.41 -0.65 20.65
CA TYR A 129 22.39 -1.56 21.81
C TYR A 129 21.02 -2.22 22.04
N ALA A 130 19.91 -1.51 21.82
CA ALA A 130 18.57 -2.06 21.98
C ALA A 130 18.29 -3.20 20.97
N ARG A 131 18.73 -3.03 19.70
CA ARG A 131 18.65 -4.08 18.70
C ARG A 131 19.58 -5.26 19.05
N SER A 132 20.82 -4.96 19.40
CA SER A 132 21.82 -5.98 19.78
C SER A 132 21.37 -6.78 21.00
N ALA A 133 20.75 -6.14 21.99
CA ALA A 133 20.20 -6.81 23.15
C ALA A 133 19.05 -7.76 22.78
N PHE A 134 18.17 -7.34 21.84
CA PHE A 134 17.05 -8.15 21.40
C PHE A 134 17.46 -9.29 20.47
N THR A 135 18.39 -9.04 19.53
CA THR A 135 18.81 -10.02 18.50
C THR A 135 19.98 -10.90 18.94
N GLY A 136 20.62 -10.58 20.07
CA GLY A 136 21.84 -11.22 20.54
C GLY A 136 23.11 -10.81 19.79
N GLY A 137 23.06 -9.75 18.98
CA GLY A 137 24.20 -9.23 18.21
C GLY A 137 24.69 -10.16 17.09
N GLU A 138 23.87 -11.09 16.65
CA GLU A 138 24.16 -12.07 15.60
C GLU A 138 23.10 -12.04 14.49
N TRP A 139 23.47 -12.46 13.29
CA TRP A 139 22.56 -12.64 12.17
C TRP A 139 22.62 -14.08 11.66
N PRO A 140 21.48 -14.77 11.48
CA PRO A 140 20.12 -14.35 11.81
C PRO A 140 19.89 -14.19 13.33
N PRO A 141 18.88 -13.37 13.79
CA PRO A 141 18.66 -13.12 15.21
C PRO A 141 18.41 -14.41 16.01
N LYS A 142 18.93 -14.48 17.26
CA LYS A 142 18.66 -15.60 18.17
C LYS A 142 17.16 -15.67 18.50
N GLY A 143 16.60 -16.88 18.46
CA GLY A 143 15.16 -17.12 18.72
C GLY A 143 14.27 -17.14 17.48
N ILE A 144 14.80 -16.84 16.31
CA ILE A 144 14.23 -17.29 15.04
C ILE A 144 14.90 -18.64 14.79
N ASP A 145 14.18 -19.72 15.07
CA ASP A 145 14.60 -21.05 14.65
C ASP A 145 15.03 -20.98 13.20
N SER A 146 16.19 -21.51 12.90
CA SER A 146 16.89 -21.37 11.63
C SER A 146 15.87 -21.28 10.50
N PHE A 147 15.96 -20.24 9.68
CA PHE A 147 15.09 -20.07 8.53
C PHE A 147 15.30 -21.27 7.59
N ASP A 148 14.72 -22.39 7.96
CA ASP A 148 14.56 -23.52 7.08
C ASP A 148 13.33 -23.24 6.20
N PRO A 149 13.52 -22.87 4.92
CA PRO A 149 12.41 -22.54 4.03
C PRO A 149 11.44 -23.71 3.84
N TRP A 150 11.79 -24.91 4.30
CA TRP A 150 10.98 -26.12 4.21
C TRP A 150 10.30 -26.49 5.53
N HIS A 151 10.73 -25.94 6.65
CA HIS A 151 10.07 -26.08 7.95
C HIS A 151 9.16 -24.87 8.20
N LEU A 152 8.00 -24.88 7.57
CA LEU A 152 6.91 -24.02 8.00
C LEU A 152 6.56 -24.39 9.45
N PRO A 153 6.40 -23.40 10.38
CA PRO A 153 6.14 -23.67 11.80
C PRO A 153 4.72 -24.18 12.08
N LEU A 154 4.18 -25.01 11.17
CA LEU A 154 2.85 -25.60 11.32
C LEU A 154 2.79 -26.72 12.38
N ASN A 155 3.93 -27.10 12.96
CA ASN A 155 3.99 -28.25 13.90
C ASN A 155 4.58 -27.94 15.28
N SER A 156 4.85 -26.69 15.65
CA SER A 156 5.34 -26.41 17.01
C SER A 156 4.24 -26.46 18.08
N ALA A 157 2.98 -26.58 17.69
CA ALA A 157 1.84 -26.72 18.61
C ALA A 157 1.55 -28.18 19.04
N ALA A 158 2.27 -29.17 18.49
CA ALA A 158 2.00 -30.60 18.75
C ALA A 158 2.94 -31.24 19.79
N SER A 159 3.81 -30.45 20.45
CA SER A 159 4.71 -30.95 21.49
C SER A 159 4.58 -30.18 22.80
N LYS A 160 3.37 -30.16 23.38
CA LYS A 160 3.14 -29.95 24.82
C LYS A 160 2.13 -30.92 25.34
#